data_869a16f8550aadd5dcdbcfe64a57b7f0
#
_entry.id   869a16f8550aadd5dcdbcfe64a57b7f0
#
_cell.length_a   1.000
_cell.length_b   1.000
_cell.length_c   1.000
_cell.angle_alpha   90.00
_cell.angle_beta   90.00
_cell.angle_gamma   90.00
#
_symmetry.space_group_name_H-M   'P 1'
#
loop_
_entity.id
_entity.type
_entity.pdbx_description
1 polymer ?
#
loop_
_entity_poly.entity_id
_entity_poly.type
_entity_poly.pdbx_seq_one_letter_code
_entity_poly.pdbx_strand_id
1 'polypeptide(L)'
;FRYKINRNICQMVKDTPDRINEGKTVGNSVVDDKVIAEIAAHYEAIIKLIGEDTAREGLLKTPVRAAKALVYATRGYRQNVHDIVNGAIFTHEGSRMIIVRDIEFYSFCEHHILPFFGRISIGYIPDGKIIGLSKVARIVDMFARRLQVQERLTEQVCTELQKILSAKGVIARCTAEHL
;
A
#
# COMPACT_ATOMS: atom_id res chain seq x y z
N PHE A 1 -22.77 -2.56 4.12
CA PHE A 1 -22.52 -3.90 3.58
C PHE A 1 -21.05 -4.24 3.81
N ARG A 2 -20.73 -5.16 4.73
CA ARG A 2 -19.36 -5.67 4.89
C ARG A 2 -19.21 -6.94 4.07
N TYR A 3 -18.33 -6.93 3.09
CA TYR A 3 -17.96 -8.14 2.35
C TYR A 3 -16.61 -8.64 2.86
N LYS A 4 -16.57 -9.87 3.35
CA LYS A 4 -15.32 -10.56 3.67
C LYS A 4 -14.90 -11.38 2.46
N ILE A 5 -13.94 -10.87 1.69
CA ILE A 5 -13.40 -11.59 0.54
C ILE A 5 -12.22 -12.43 1.02
N ASN A 6 -12.41 -13.74 1.07
CA ASN A 6 -11.36 -14.70 1.37
C ASN A 6 -10.86 -15.29 0.06
N ARG A 7 -9.96 -14.58 -0.64
CA ARG A 7 -9.32 -15.08 -1.87
C ARG A 7 -7.90 -15.53 -1.58
N ASN A 8 -7.66 -16.84 -1.69
CA ASN A 8 -6.33 -17.38 -1.73
C ASN A 8 -5.78 -17.16 -3.15
N ILE A 9 -4.99 -16.11 -3.34
CA ILE A 9 -4.25 -15.91 -4.59
C ILE A 9 -2.87 -16.50 -4.36
N CYS A 10 -2.65 -17.71 -4.92
CA CYS A 10 -1.34 -18.29 -5.05
C CYS A 10 -0.84 -17.90 -6.45
N GLN A 11 0.12 -16.99 -6.53
CA GLN A 11 0.73 -16.60 -7.79
C GLN A 11 2.22 -16.93 -7.75
N MET A 12 2.61 -17.96 -8.51
CA MET A 12 4.01 -18.13 -8.89
C MET A 12 4.27 -17.12 -10.01
N VAL A 13 5.00 -16.06 -9.71
CA VAL A 13 5.42 -15.08 -10.73
C VAL A 13 6.53 -15.74 -11.55
N LYS A 14 6.19 -16.25 -12.74
CA LYS A 14 7.13 -16.48 -13.83
C LYS A 14 7.14 -15.22 -14.67
N ASP A 15 8.33 -14.77 -15.06
CA ASP A 15 8.61 -13.56 -15.83
C ASP A 15 7.47 -13.11 -16.77
N THR A 16 6.77 -12.04 -16.40
CA THR A 16 5.92 -11.29 -17.30
C THR A 16 6.50 -9.87 -17.42
N PRO A 17 6.69 -9.36 -18.64
CA PRO A 17 7.23 -8.01 -18.82
C PRO A 17 6.23 -6.97 -18.32
N ASP A 18 6.70 -6.14 -17.39
CA ASP A 18 5.97 -5.05 -16.78
C ASP A 18 5.45 -4.02 -17.78
N ARG A 19 4.14 -3.82 -17.79
CA ARG A 19 3.56 -2.51 -18.13
C ARG A 19 3.24 -1.78 -16.83
N ILE A 20 4.26 -1.41 -16.08
CA ILE A 20 4.10 -0.46 -14.98
C ILE A 20 4.32 0.93 -15.56
N ASN A 21 3.28 1.75 -15.50
CA ASN A 21 3.41 3.19 -15.68
C ASN A 21 4.43 3.69 -14.65
N GLU A 22 5.63 4.03 -15.12
CA GLU A 22 6.64 4.70 -14.31
C GLU A 22 6.15 6.12 -14.00
N GLY A 23 5.28 6.20 -12.97
CA GLY A 23 4.98 7.47 -12.35
C GLY A 23 6.27 8.03 -11.76
N LYS A 24 6.65 9.25 -12.20
CA LYS A 24 7.81 10.01 -11.74
C LYS A 24 7.94 9.84 -10.22
N THR A 25 9.03 9.25 -9.78
CA THR A 25 9.45 9.22 -8.39
C THR A 25 9.65 10.64 -7.89
N VAL A 26 8.65 11.13 -7.17
CA VAL A 26 8.81 12.33 -6.35
C VAL A 26 9.47 11.82 -5.06
N GLY A 27 10.71 12.24 -4.83
CA GLY A 27 11.46 11.91 -3.62
C GLY A 27 10.63 12.20 -2.36
N ASN A 28 11.10 11.77 -1.16
CA ASN A 28 10.50 11.99 0.18
C ASN A 28 10.20 13.48 0.45
N SER A 29 9.44 14.11 -0.42
CA SER A 29 9.08 15.52 -0.33
C SER A 29 8.00 15.68 0.73
N VAL A 30 8.26 16.55 1.68
CA VAL A 30 7.24 17.22 2.49
C VAL A 30 6.10 17.59 1.54
N VAL A 31 4.90 17.07 1.82
CA VAL A 31 3.73 17.42 0.99
C VAL A 31 3.56 18.92 1.09
N ASP A 32 3.57 19.60 -0.04
CA ASP A 32 3.41 21.05 -0.12
C ASP A 32 2.10 21.44 0.56
N ASP A 33 2.14 22.37 1.47
CA ASP A 33 0.95 22.92 2.14
C ASP A 33 -0.10 23.39 1.14
N LYS A 34 0.31 23.80 -0.07
CA LYS A 34 -0.59 24.11 -1.18
C LYS A 34 -1.44 22.93 -1.59
N VAL A 35 -0.88 21.72 -1.70
CA VAL A 35 -1.61 20.51 -2.04
C VAL A 35 -2.64 20.19 -0.96
N ILE A 36 -2.27 20.34 0.32
CA ILE A 36 -3.20 20.13 1.44
C ILE A 36 -4.34 21.16 1.38
N ALA A 37 -4.03 22.43 1.11
CA ALA A 37 -5.03 23.49 1.02
C ALA A 37 -5.99 23.27 -0.17
N GLU A 38 -5.49 22.84 -1.31
CA GLU A 38 -6.29 22.53 -2.50
C GLU A 38 -7.24 21.35 -2.25
N ILE A 39 -6.74 20.25 -1.70
CA ILE A 39 -7.56 19.09 -1.33
C ILE A 39 -8.60 19.49 -0.27
N ALA A 40 -8.24 20.36 0.71
CA ALA A 40 -9.16 20.83 1.73
C ALA A 40 -10.31 21.64 1.13
N ALA A 41 -10.05 22.50 0.14
CA ALA A 41 -11.09 23.25 -0.57
C ALA A 41 -12.09 22.32 -1.28
N HIS A 42 -11.59 21.23 -1.89
CA HIS A 42 -12.46 20.22 -2.49
C HIS A 42 -13.30 19.48 -1.44
N TYR A 43 -12.73 19.13 -0.29
CA TYR A 43 -13.49 18.52 0.81
C TYR A 43 -14.57 19.46 1.35
N GLU A 44 -14.28 20.76 1.48
CA GLU A 44 -15.29 21.73 1.88
C GLU A 44 -16.44 21.79 0.90
N ALA A 45 -16.14 21.79 -0.41
CA ALA A 45 -17.16 21.76 -1.45
C ALA A 45 -18.01 20.48 -1.38
N ILE A 46 -17.39 19.31 -1.20
CA ILE A 46 -18.10 18.04 -1.04
C ILE A 46 -19.02 18.07 0.17
N ILE A 47 -18.56 18.56 1.32
CA ILE A 47 -19.35 18.65 2.55
C ILE A 47 -20.61 19.51 2.33
N LYS A 48 -20.47 20.65 1.63
CA LYS A 48 -21.60 21.50 1.27
C LYS A 48 -22.58 20.81 0.32
N LEU A 49 -22.06 20.10 -0.68
CA LEU A 49 -22.88 19.41 -1.68
C LEU A 49 -23.71 18.25 -1.11
N ILE A 50 -23.22 17.58 -0.07
CA ILE A 50 -23.99 16.54 0.63
C ILE A 50 -25.01 17.12 1.63
N GLY A 51 -25.13 18.44 1.72
CA GLY A 51 -26.15 19.11 2.54
C GLY A 51 -25.71 19.49 3.94
N GLU A 52 -24.41 19.45 4.27
CA GLU A 52 -23.90 19.80 5.59
C GLU A 52 -23.48 21.27 5.68
N ASP A 53 -23.62 21.85 6.89
CA ASP A 53 -23.16 23.19 7.19
C ASP A 53 -21.69 23.18 7.63
N THR A 54 -20.80 23.64 6.76
CA THR A 54 -19.37 23.73 7.04
C THR A 54 -19.01 24.77 8.11
N ALA A 55 -19.95 25.68 8.47
CA ALA A 55 -19.73 26.71 9.50
C ALA A 55 -19.99 26.16 10.92
N ARG A 56 -20.67 25.04 11.08
CA ARG A 56 -20.88 24.45 12.41
C ARG A 56 -19.55 24.03 13.06
N GLU A 57 -19.44 24.20 14.37
CA GLU A 57 -18.22 24.04 15.15
C GLU A 57 -17.48 22.71 14.86
N GLY A 58 -18.21 21.60 14.76
CA GLY A 58 -17.65 20.28 14.52
C GLY A 58 -17.01 20.12 13.13
N LEU A 59 -17.40 20.94 12.13
CA LEU A 59 -16.93 20.85 10.76
C LEU A 59 -15.91 21.93 10.35
N LEU A 60 -15.73 22.99 11.14
CA LEU A 60 -14.80 24.08 10.81
C LEU A 60 -13.39 23.62 10.40
N LYS A 61 -12.87 22.59 11.04
CA LYS A 61 -11.53 22.06 10.77
C LYS A 61 -11.53 20.76 9.94
N THR A 62 -12.72 20.25 9.59
CA THR A 62 -12.86 18.95 8.90
C THR A 62 -12.22 18.95 7.52
N PRO A 63 -12.36 19.98 6.65
CA PRO A 63 -11.74 19.98 5.34
C PRO A 63 -10.22 19.74 5.40
N VAL A 64 -9.53 20.51 6.26
CA VAL A 64 -8.07 20.37 6.42
C VAL A 64 -7.68 19.03 7.05
N ARG A 65 -8.45 18.55 8.02
CA ARG A 65 -8.19 17.22 8.65
C ARG A 65 -8.37 16.10 7.65
N ALA A 66 -9.43 16.14 6.84
CA ALA A 66 -9.70 15.15 5.80
C ALA A 66 -8.60 15.16 4.73
N ALA A 67 -8.16 16.36 4.29
CA ALA A 67 -7.07 16.50 3.33
C ALA A 67 -5.77 15.87 3.86
N LYS A 68 -5.38 16.18 5.09
CA LYS A 68 -4.20 15.58 5.73
C LYS A 68 -4.31 14.06 5.87
N ALA A 69 -5.48 13.56 6.24
CA ALA A 69 -5.74 12.13 6.36
C ALA A 69 -5.61 11.41 5.01
N LEU A 70 -6.17 11.97 3.93
CA LEU A 70 -6.05 11.43 2.58
C LEU A 70 -4.60 11.41 2.10
N VAL A 71 -3.89 12.52 2.26
CA VAL A 71 -2.46 12.63 1.91
C VAL A 71 -1.62 11.60 2.66
N TYR A 72 -1.87 11.42 3.96
CA TYR A 72 -1.21 10.38 4.75
C TYR A 72 -1.56 8.97 4.28
N ALA A 73 -2.82 8.71 4.02
CA ALA A 73 -3.31 7.40 3.60
C ALA A 73 -2.86 7.02 2.17
N THR A 74 -2.47 8.01 1.35
CA THR A 74 -1.96 7.80 0.00
C THR A 74 -0.45 8.07 -0.14
N ARG A 75 0.27 8.09 0.98
CA ARG A 75 1.71 8.37 0.99
C ARG A 75 2.56 7.39 0.18
N GLY A 76 2.05 6.18 -0.07
CA GLY A 76 2.73 5.15 -0.85
C GLY A 76 3.07 5.55 -2.29
N TYR A 77 2.37 6.54 -2.86
CA TYR A 77 2.74 7.12 -4.16
C TYR A 77 4.05 7.93 -4.12
N ARG A 78 4.48 8.37 -2.93
CA ARG A 78 5.68 9.17 -2.72
C ARG A 78 6.83 8.38 -2.10
N GLN A 79 6.66 7.07 -1.97
CA GLN A 79 7.67 6.16 -1.44
C GLN A 79 8.21 5.26 -2.54
N ASN A 80 9.46 4.84 -2.41
CA ASN A 80 10.04 3.82 -3.26
C ASN A 80 10.61 2.67 -2.41
N VAL A 81 10.70 1.52 -3.02
CA VAL A 81 11.13 0.30 -2.33
C VAL A 81 12.61 0.35 -1.95
N HIS A 82 13.44 0.96 -2.79
CA HIS A 82 14.87 1.05 -2.54
C HIS A 82 15.18 1.77 -1.21
N ASP A 83 14.50 2.89 -0.96
CA ASP A 83 14.64 3.65 0.29
C ASP A 83 14.10 2.86 1.49
N ILE A 84 13.03 2.10 1.29
CA ILE A 84 12.46 1.26 2.35
C ILE A 84 13.43 0.15 2.73
N VAL A 85 14.00 -0.54 1.74
CA VAL A 85 14.95 -1.65 1.96
C VAL A 85 16.23 -1.14 2.61
N ASN A 86 16.74 -0.01 2.13
CA ASN A 86 17.90 0.70 2.70
C ASN A 86 19.02 -0.27 3.13
N GLY A 87 19.49 -1.11 2.21
CA GLY A 87 20.58 -2.05 2.44
C GLY A 87 20.28 -3.25 3.34
N ALA A 88 19.05 -3.43 3.82
CA ALA A 88 18.68 -4.55 4.69
C ALA A 88 18.42 -5.85 3.91
N ILE A 89 19.33 -6.18 3.01
CA ILE A 89 19.42 -7.46 2.30
C ILE A 89 20.69 -8.15 2.79
N PHE A 90 20.57 -9.41 3.17
CA PHE A 90 21.65 -10.18 3.77
C PHE A 90 21.90 -11.46 2.98
N THR A 91 23.15 -11.92 2.94
CA THR A 91 23.50 -13.22 2.37
C THR A 91 22.91 -14.34 3.24
N HIS A 92 22.41 -15.38 2.60
CA HIS A 92 21.79 -16.53 3.27
C HIS A 92 21.98 -17.81 2.45
N GLU A 93 22.59 -18.81 3.04
CA GLU A 93 22.85 -20.09 2.36
C GLU A 93 21.67 -21.08 2.42
N GLY A 94 20.66 -20.79 3.26
CA GLY A 94 19.49 -21.65 3.42
C GLY A 94 18.53 -21.56 2.24
N SER A 95 17.85 -22.65 1.95
CA SER A 95 16.84 -22.76 0.89
C SER A 95 15.43 -23.01 1.42
N ARG A 96 15.21 -22.94 2.74
CA ARG A 96 13.89 -23.12 3.34
C ARG A 96 13.03 -21.89 3.11
N MET A 97 11.74 -22.11 2.87
CA MET A 97 10.76 -21.04 2.76
C MET A 97 10.72 -20.17 4.04
N ILE A 98 10.81 -18.88 3.86
CA ILE A 98 10.61 -17.89 4.92
C ILE A 98 9.19 -17.35 4.82
N ILE A 99 8.46 -17.31 5.94
CA ILE A 99 7.08 -16.86 5.98
C ILE A 99 6.95 -15.71 6.98
N VAL A 100 6.44 -14.57 6.51
CA VAL A 100 6.05 -13.42 7.34
C VAL A 100 4.53 -13.38 7.36
N ARG A 101 3.94 -13.65 8.53
CA ARG A 101 2.48 -13.81 8.64
C ARG A 101 1.79 -12.58 9.19
N ASP A 102 0.52 -12.45 8.80
CA ASP A 102 -0.46 -11.56 9.43
C ASP A 102 -0.02 -10.09 9.48
N ILE A 103 0.62 -9.62 8.42
CA ILE A 103 0.97 -8.21 8.27
C ILE A 103 -0.34 -7.44 8.08
N GLU A 104 -0.67 -6.57 9.01
CA GLU A 104 -1.84 -5.70 8.91
C GLU A 104 -1.63 -4.62 7.85
N PHE A 105 -2.68 -4.34 7.09
CA PHE A 105 -2.68 -3.26 6.11
C PHE A 105 -4.01 -2.52 6.08
N TYR A 106 -3.93 -1.26 5.67
CA TYR A 106 -5.06 -0.36 5.47
C TYR A 106 -4.89 0.33 4.12
N SER A 107 -5.93 0.29 3.29
CA SER A 107 -5.90 0.80 1.92
C SER A 107 -7.22 1.49 1.55
N PHE A 108 -7.25 2.13 0.39
CA PHE A 108 -8.47 2.64 -0.23
C PHE A 108 -8.77 1.88 -1.51
N CYS A 109 -10.02 1.42 -1.63
CA CYS A 109 -10.52 0.84 -2.87
C CYS A 109 -10.53 1.91 -3.97
N GLU A 110 -9.90 1.64 -5.11
CA GLU A 110 -9.83 2.61 -6.21
C GLU A 110 -11.19 2.93 -6.83
N HIS A 111 -12.18 2.02 -6.72
CA HIS A 111 -13.48 2.18 -7.34
C HIS A 111 -14.38 3.18 -6.58
N HIS A 112 -14.26 3.23 -5.26
CA HIS A 112 -15.19 4.00 -4.41
C HIS A 112 -14.47 4.98 -3.48
N ILE A 113 -13.13 4.91 -3.38
CA ILE A 113 -12.32 5.64 -2.39
C ILE A 113 -12.77 5.34 -0.95
N LEU A 114 -13.38 4.17 -0.75
CA LEU A 114 -13.72 3.68 0.58
C LEU A 114 -12.59 2.80 1.14
N PRO A 115 -12.39 2.79 2.46
CA PRO A 115 -11.37 1.95 3.06
C PRO A 115 -11.62 0.46 2.88
N PHE A 116 -10.55 -0.29 2.68
CA PHE A 116 -10.51 -1.71 2.94
C PHE A 116 -9.24 -2.04 3.72
N PHE A 117 -9.30 -3.03 4.56
CA PHE A 117 -8.21 -3.37 5.46
C PHE A 117 -8.19 -4.86 5.74
N GLY A 118 -7.06 -5.36 6.19
CA GLY A 118 -6.95 -6.78 6.45
C GLY A 118 -5.56 -7.21 6.83
N ARG A 119 -5.24 -8.46 6.48
CA ARG A 119 -3.95 -9.07 6.75
C ARG A 119 -3.42 -9.76 5.51
N ILE A 120 -2.12 -9.62 5.28
CA ILE A 120 -1.40 -10.28 4.22
C ILE A 120 -0.27 -11.12 4.82
N SER A 121 -0.13 -12.37 4.37
CA SER A 121 0.98 -13.23 4.72
C SER A 121 1.82 -13.48 3.46
N ILE A 122 3.13 -13.35 3.60
CA ILE A 122 4.10 -13.45 2.49
C ILE A 122 4.99 -14.64 2.77
N GLY A 123 5.14 -15.53 1.78
CA GLY A 123 6.14 -16.60 1.78
C GLY A 123 7.11 -16.40 0.62
N TYR A 124 8.40 -16.65 0.85
CA TYR A 124 9.37 -16.69 -0.25
C TYR A 124 10.46 -17.74 0.00
N ILE A 125 10.99 -18.29 -1.09
CA ILE A 125 12.10 -19.22 -1.06
C ILE A 125 13.36 -18.46 -1.47
N PRO A 126 14.33 -18.27 -0.55
CA PRO A 126 15.53 -17.50 -0.84
C PRO A 126 16.41 -18.19 -1.93
N ASP A 127 17.13 -17.37 -2.67
CA ASP A 127 18.22 -17.76 -3.56
C ASP A 127 19.46 -16.93 -3.25
N GLY A 128 20.17 -17.33 -2.20
CA GLY A 128 21.37 -16.65 -1.71
C GLY A 128 21.12 -15.33 -0.95
N LYS A 129 19.88 -14.82 -0.87
CA LYS A 129 19.56 -13.54 -0.21
C LYS A 129 18.29 -13.61 0.61
N ILE A 130 18.30 -12.90 1.73
CA ILE A 130 17.10 -12.66 2.55
C ILE A 130 16.97 -11.16 2.83
N ILE A 131 15.75 -10.73 3.17
CA ILE A 131 15.43 -9.35 3.54
C ILE A 131 15.03 -9.27 5.02
N GLY A 132 15.36 -8.15 5.66
CA GLY A 132 14.89 -7.89 7.01
C GLY A 132 13.35 -7.94 7.11
N LEU A 133 12.81 -8.71 8.06
CA LEU A 133 11.36 -8.97 8.19
C LEU A 133 10.53 -7.69 8.26
N SER A 134 11.03 -6.66 8.96
CA SER A 134 10.36 -5.36 9.05
C SER A 134 10.26 -4.64 7.69
N LYS A 135 11.15 -4.96 6.74
CA LYS A 135 11.12 -4.37 5.40
C LYS A 135 10.01 -4.96 4.56
N VAL A 136 9.72 -6.25 4.72
CA VAL A 136 8.56 -6.90 4.09
C VAL A 136 7.27 -6.18 4.49
N ALA A 137 7.06 -5.94 5.79
CA ALA A 137 5.88 -5.23 6.28
C ALA A 137 5.80 -3.78 5.75
N ARG A 138 6.93 -3.08 5.65
CA ARG A 138 6.97 -1.71 5.09
C ARG A 138 6.70 -1.68 3.59
N ILE A 139 7.12 -2.68 2.83
CA ILE A 139 6.79 -2.82 1.40
C ILE A 139 5.28 -3.03 1.23
N VAL A 140 4.68 -3.90 2.06
CA VAL A 140 3.22 -4.08 2.08
C VAL A 140 2.52 -2.75 2.38
N ASP A 141 2.93 -2.02 3.45
CA ASP A 141 2.32 -0.73 3.79
C ASP A 141 2.47 0.28 2.65
N MET A 142 3.63 0.37 2.00
CA MET A 142 3.85 1.27 0.86
C MET A 142 2.86 1.01 -0.28
N PHE A 143 2.67 -0.23 -0.67
CA PHE A 143 1.73 -0.56 -1.75
C PHE A 143 0.27 -0.42 -1.30
N ALA A 144 -0.05 -0.72 -0.03
CA ALA A 144 -1.38 -0.55 0.53
C ALA A 144 -1.77 0.94 0.63
N ARG A 145 -0.81 1.86 0.86
CA ARG A 145 -1.06 3.31 0.94
C ARG A 145 -1.18 3.97 -0.43
N ARG A 146 -2.00 3.37 -1.30
CA ARG A 146 -2.37 3.85 -2.64
C ARG A 146 -3.85 3.57 -2.86
N LEU A 147 -4.42 4.06 -3.96
CA LEU A 147 -5.72 3.58 -4.44
C LEU A 147 -5.51 2.19 -5.04
N GLN A 148 -6.14 1.17 -4.46
CA GLN A 148 -5.84 -0.23 -4.74
C GLN A 148 -7.07 -1.09 -5.00
N VAL A 149 -6.81 -2.24 -5.58
CA VAL A 149 -7.64 -3.43 -5.48
C VAL A 149 -6.82 -4.53 -4.79
N GLN A 150 -7.48 -5.44 -4.10
CA GLN A 150 -6.82 -6.48 -3.30
C GLN A 150 -5.88 -7.35 -4.14
N GLU A 151 -6.27 -7.67 -5.37
CA GLU A 151 -5.51 -8.48 -6.32
C GLU A 151 -4.20 -7.77 -6.72
N ARG A 152 -4.28 -6.51 -7.13
CA ARG A 152 -3.11 -5.72 -7.53
C ARG A 152 -2.15 -5.49 -6.36
N LEU A 153 -2.67 -5.26 -5.16
CA LEU A 153 -1.83 -5.13 -3.97
C LEU A 153 -0.96 -6.37 -3.76
N THR A 154 -1.55 -7.57 -3.82
CA THR A 154 -0.82 -8.82 -3.64
C THR A 154 0.18 -9.07 -4.76
N GLU A 155 -0.20 -8.80 -5.99
CA GLU A 155 0.67 -8.94 -7.17
C GLU A 155 1.89 -8.00 -7.09
N GLN A 156 1.69 -6.73 -6.80
CA GLN A 156 2.77 -5.74 -6.69
C GLN A 156 3.75 -6.11 -5.58
N VAL A 157 3.26 -6.56 -4.42
CA VAL A 157 4.13 -6.99 -3.31
C VAL A 157 4.96 -8.20 -3.72
N CYS A 158 4.35 -9.22 -4.35
CA CYS A 158 5.06 -10.42 -4.81
C CYS A 158 6.11 -10.09 -5.85
N THR A 159 5.74 -9.30 -6.88
CA THR A 159 6.63 -8.91 -7.98
C THR A 159 7.84 -8.14 -7.44
N GLU A 160 7.62 -7.21 -6.53
CA GLU A 160 8.70 -6.40 -5.99
C GLU A 160 9.67 -7.22 -5.12
N LEU A 161 9.14 -8.09 -4.26
CA LEU A 161 9.98 -9.00 -3.47
C LEU A 161 10.76 -9.97 -4.35
N GLN A 162 10.15 -10.47 -5.43
CA GLN A 162 10.82 -11.31 -6.41
C GLN A 162 12.00 -10.59 -7.07
N LYS A 163 11.82 -9.33 -7.47
CA LYS A 163 12.87 -8.49 -8.07
C LYS A 163 14.03 -8.25 -7.11
N ILE A 164 13.73 -7.82 -5.88
CA ILE A 164 14.74 -7.44 -4.90
C ILE A 164 15.59 -8.63 -4.46
N LEU A 165 14.96 -9.78 -4.25
CA LEU A 165 15.59 -10.97 -3.68
C LEU A 165 16.11 -11.93 -4.75
N SER A 166 15.68 -11.79 -6.00
CA SER A 166 15.85 -12.84 -7.02
C SER A 166 15.42 -14.21 -6.49
N ALA A 167 14.35 -14.24 -5.67
CA ALA A 167 13.91 -15.42 -4.96
C ALA A 167 13.49 -16.54 -5.93
N LYS A 168 13.59 -17.82 -5.50
CA LYS A 168 13.12 -18.97 -6.30
C LYS A 168 11.60 -18.98 -6.49
N GLY A 169 10.87 -18.30 -5.59
CA GLY A 169 9.44 -18.08 -5.68
C GLY A 169 8.96 -17.20 -4.54
N VAL A 170 7.89 -16.44 -4.79
CA VAL A 170 7.19 -15.62 -3.80
C VAL A 170 5.70 -15.91 -3.87
N ILE A 171 5.06 -15.99 -2.72
CA ILE A 171 3.61 -16.19 -2.59
C ILE A 171 3.05 -15.17 -1.61
N ALA A 172 1.86 -14.64 -1.88
CA ALA A 172 1.10 -13.83 -0.95
C ALA A 172 -0.32 -14.40 -0.77
N ARG A 173 -0.79 -14.37 0.48
CA ARG A 173 -2.18 -14.63 0.84
C ARG A 173 -2.75 -13.41 1.53
N CYS A 174 -3.83 -12.87 0.99
CA CYS A 174 -4.51 -11.69 1.53
C CYS A 174 -5.94 -12.03 1.94
N THR A 175 -6.33 -11.54 3.12
CA THR A 175 -7.71 -11.54 3.59
C THR A 175 -8.07 -10.12 3.98
N ALA A 176 -9.17 -9.59 3.42
CA ALA A 176 -9.57 -8.20 3.64
C ALA A 176 -11.07 -8.06 3.85
N GLU A 177 -11.44 -6.99 4.55
CA GLU A 177 -12.81 -6.50 4.70
C GLU A 177 -12.94 -5.20 3.92
N HIS A 178 -13.96 -5.11 3.09
CA HIS A 178 -14.30 -3.92 2.28
C HIS A 178 -15.52 -3.23 2.89
N LEU A 179 -15.48 -1.88 2.97
CA LEU A 179 -16.58 -1.05 3.46
C LEU A 179 -17.48 -0.58 2.33
#